data_fe7eec7d21122ab419358739e3ddf9d4
#
_entry.id   fe7eec7d21122ab419358739e3ddf9d4
#
_cell.length_a   1.000
_cell.length_b   1.000
_cell.length_c   1.000
_cell.angle_alpha   90.00
_cell.angle_beta   90.00
_cell.angle_gamma   90.00
#
_symmetry.space_group_name_H-M   'P 1'
#
loop_
_entity.id
_entity.type
_entity.pdbx_description
1 polymer ?
#
loop_
_entity_poly.entity_id
_entity_poly.type
_entity_poly.pdbx_seq_one_letter_code
_entity_poly.pdbx_strand_id
1 'polypeptide(L)'
;RGSSKDHGRGNQIEGKLEKGQKVVVIEDLISTGGSVIEVVEALREAGAEVLGIASIFTYGMKKGLDRLEAANVKNVSLTNLDVIAEVAADEGYIKPEDIAKLIKFRNNPSDESWIGA
;
A
#
# COMPACT_ATOMS: atom_id res chain seq x y z
N ARG A 1 1.02 11.77 8.66
CA ARG A 1 1.35 12.26 7.32
C ARG A 1 2.44 11.42 6.67
N GLY A 2 2.34 11.21 5.39
CA GLY A 2 3.32 10.44 4.65
C GLY A 2 4.66 11.13 4.44
N SER A 3 4.71 12.43 4.58
CA SER A 3 5.97 13.19 4.44
C SER A 3 5.98 14.39 5.36
N SER A 4 7.17 14.86 5.67
CA SER A 4 7.35 16.08 6.43
C SER A 4 7.12 17.27 5.53
N LYS A 5 6.50 18.29 6.07
CA LYS A 5 6.36 19.54 5.36
C LYS A 5 7.55 20.46 5.67
N ASP A 6 7.80 21.35 4.77
CA ASP A 6 8.93 22.23 4.90
C ASP A 6 8.94 23.12 6.08
N HIS A 7 7.83 23.41 6.66
CA HIS A 7 7.84 24.27 7.77
C HIS A 7 8.01 23.51 9.02
N GLY A 8 8.97 22.85 9.00
CA GLY A 8 9.20 22.54 10.14
C GLY A 8 9.42 21.29 10.57
N ARG A 9 9.88 21.02 11.30
CA ARG A 9 10.14 20.03 12.15
C ARG A 9 9.65 18.69 11.79
N GLY A 10 9.21 18.44 10.62
CA GLY A 10 8.83 17.15 10.15
C GLY A 10 7.74 16.51 10.94
N ASN A 11 6.66 17.19 11.17
CA ASN A 11 5.53 16.64 11.89
C ASN A 11 4.77 15.66 11.04
N GLN A 12 5.32 14.46 10.88
CA GLN A 12 4.63 13.38 10.21
C GLN A 12 3.47 12.85 11.04
N ILE A 13 3.54 13.02 12.35
CA ILE A 13 2.53 12.57 13.28
C ILE A 13 1.80 13.77 13.84
N GLU A 14 0.49 13.79 13.68
CA GLU A 14 -0.39 14.78 14.29
C GLU A 14 -1.31 14.05 15.26
N GLY A 15 -1.55 14.65 16.42
CA GLY A 15 -2.34 14.03 17.46
C GLY A 15 -1.46 13.53 18.58
N LYS A 16 -2.08 12.73 19.44
CA LYS A 16 -1.42 12.26 20.64
C LYS A 16 -0.92 10.83 20.47
N LEU A 17 0.36 10.66 20.59
CA LEU A 17 0.99 9.35 20.52
C LEU A 17 1.96 9.22 21.68
N GLU A 18 1.83 8.17 22.47
CA GLU A 18 2.71 7.92 23.61
C GLU A 18 3.63 6.74 23.32
N LYS A 19 4.82 6.82 23.86
CA LYS A 19 5.81 5.76 23.73
C LYS A 19 5.26 4.45 24.30
N GLY A 20 5.46 3.37 23.56
CA GLY A 20 4.99 2.06 23.98
C GLY A 20 3.55 1.72 23.57
N GLN A 21 2.82 2.66 23.00
CA GLN A 21 1.47 2.37 22.53
C GLN A 21 1.50 1.38 21.36
N LYS A 22 0.53 0.49 21.36
CA LYS A 22 0.32 -0.44 20.25
C LYS A 22 -0.61 0.21 19.24
N VAL A 23 -0.20 0.23 17.98
CA VAL A 23 -0.95 0.91 16.93
C VAL A 23 -1.14 0.01 15.71
N VAL A 24 -2.24 0.24 15.01
CA VAL A 24 -2.49 -0.34 13.69
C VAL A 24 -2.56 0.81 12.70
N VAL A 25 -1.87 0.68 11.59
CA VAL A 25 -1.91 1.69 10.53
C VAL A 25 -3.09 1.41 9.63
N ILE A 26 -3.93 2.40 9.43
CA ILE A 26 -5.06 2.30 8.50
C ILE A 26 -4.66 3.03 7.22
N GLU A 27 -4.76 2.33 6.10
CA GLU A 27 -4.36 2.86 4.80
C GLU A 27 -5.48 2.62 3.79
N ASP A 28 -5.69 3.53 2.86
CA ASP A 28 -6.69 3.33 1.82
C ASP A 28 -6.13 2.46 0.69
N LEU A 29 -4.93 2.73 0.24
CA LEU A 29 -4.36 2.08 -0.93
C LEU A 29 -2.88 1.77 -0.74
N ILE A 30 -2.48 0.56 -1.07
CA ILE A 30 -1.08 0.18 -1.13
C ILE A 30 -0.69 -0.15 -2.57
N SER A 31 0.27 0.60 -3.12
CA SER A 31 0.84 0.32 -4.44
C SER A 31 2.26 -0.23 -4.28
N THR A 32 3.26 0.63 -4.33
CA THR A 32 4.65 0.21 -4.13
C THR A 32 5.07 0.16 -2.68
N GLY A 33 4.20 0.60 -1.78
CA GLY A 33 4.42 0.49 -0.34
C GLY A 33 5.29 1.57 0.29
N GLY A 34 5.84 2.49 -0.52
CA GLY A 34 6.76 3.50 0.01
C GLY A 34 6.14 4.40 1.06
N SER A 35 4.97 4.94 0.80
CA SER A 35 4.35 5.89 1.74
C SER A 35 3.89 5.22 3.03
N VAL A 36 3.34 4.01 2.96
CA VAL A 36 2.92 3.31 4.18
C VAL A 36 4.13 2.90 5.04
N ILE A 37 5.24 2.53 4.41
CA ILE A 37 6.47 2.20 5.14
C ILE A 37 7.02 3.44 5.86
N GLU A 38 6.96 4.61 5.24
CA GLU A 38 7.35 5.85 5.90
C GLU A 38 6.54 6.11 7.16
N VAL A 39 5.23 5.86 7.11
CA VAL A 39 4.35 5.98 8.27
C VAL A 39 4.75 5.00 9.36
N VAL A 40 4.98 3.75 9.00
CA VAL A 40 5.40 2.72 9.96
C VAL A 40 6.71 3.11 10.64
N GLU A 41 7.68 3.57 9.87
CA GLU A 41 8.98 4.00 10.41
C GLU A 41 8.84 5.20 11.34
N ALA A 42 8.03 6.19 10.96
CA ALA A 42 7.80 7.36 11.81
C ALA A 42 7.18 6.97 13.15
N LEU A 43 6.22 6.05 13.13
CA LEU A 43 5.60 5.56 14.36
C LEU A 43 6.59 4.80 15.23
N ARG A 44 7.42 3.97 14.64
CA ARG A 44 8.45 3.22 15.37
C ARG A 44 9.49 4.16 15.98
N GLU A 45 9.89 5.20 15.25
CA GLU A 45 10.81 6.21 15.77
C GLU A 45 10.22 6.97 16.95
N ALA A 46 8.92 7.19 16.94
CA ALA A 46 8.22 7.82 18.05
C ALA A 46 8.03 6.89 19.24
N GLY A 47 8.44 5.64 19.12
CA GLY A 47 8.38 4.68 20.20
C GLY A 47 7.13 3.83 20.25
N ALA A 48 6.28 3.90 19.25
CA ALA A 48 5.09 3.07 19.18
C ALA A 48 5.42 1.66 18.69
N GLU A 49 4.60 0.69 19.11
CA GLU A 49 4.68 -0.67 18.59
C GLU A 49 3.64 -0.81 17.47
N VAL A 50 4.10 -0.94 16.24
CA VAL A 50 3.21 -1.10 15.09
C VAL A 50 2.83 -2.58 14.97
N LEU A 51 1.57 -2.89 15.20
CA LEU A 51 1.06 -4.25 15.15
C LEU A 51 0.86 -4.74 13.72
N GLY A 52 0.52 -3.84 12.81
CA GLY A 52 0.29 -4.18 11.42
C GLY A 52 -0.39 -3.04 10.68
N ILE A 53 -0.73 -3.33 9.44
CA ILE A 53 -1.43 -2.40 8.56
C ILE A 53 -2.75 -3.03 8.16
N ALA A 54 -3.82 -2.26 8.18
CA ALA A 54 -5.10 -2.65 7.61
C ALA A 54 -5.40 -1.68 6.48
N SER A 55 -5.54 -2.19 5.27
CA SER A 55 -5.80 -1.36 4.09
C SER A 55 -7.09 -1.76 3.40
N ILE A 56 -7.66 -0.84 2.64
CA ILE A 56 -8.87 -1.13 1.87
C ILE A 56 -8.49 -1.91 0.62
N PHE A 57 -7.45 -1.49 -0.08
CA PHE A 57 -7.06 -2.04 -1.37
C PHE A 57 -5.55 -2.17 -1.48
N THR A 58 -5.08 -3.25 -2.11
CA THR A 58 -3.68 -3.38 -2.51
C THR A 58 -3.59 -3.86 -3.95
N TYR A 59 -2.62 -3.33 -4.69
CA TYR A 59 -2.30 -3.85 -6.02
C TYR A 59 -1.61 -5.21 -5.96
N GLY A 60 -0.99 -5.54 -4.84
CA GLY A 60 -0.20 -6.76 -4.72
C GLY A 60 1.09 -6.71 -5.52
N MET A 61 1.65 -5.52 -5.73
CA MET A 61 2.90 -5.38 -6.45
C MET A 61 4.05 -6.00 -5.69
N LYS A 62 4.95 -6.67 -6.42
CA LYS A 62 6.11 -7.31 -5.82
C LYS A 62 6.95 -6.34 -4.99
N LYS A 63 7.16 -5.14 -5.51
CA LYS A 63 7.92 -4.11 -4.81
C LYS A 63 7.29 -3.74 -3.46
N GLY A 64 5.97 -3.66 -3.42
CA GLY A 64 5.24 -3.40 -2.18
C GLY A 64 5.35 -4.56 -1.21
N LEU A 65 5.19 -5.78 -1.69
CA LEU A 65 5.30 -6.98 -0.86
C LEU A 65 6.71 -7.10 -0.26
N ASP A 66 7.74 -6.87 -1.07
CA ASP A 66 9.13 -6.93 -0.62
C ASP A 66 9.43 -5.87 0.44
N ARG A 67 8.92 -4.66 0.25
CA ARG A 67 9.10 -3.57 1.22
C ARG A 67 8.43 -3.86 2.54
N LEU A 68 7.23 -4.42 2.52
CA LEU A 68 6.51 -4.79 3.75
C LEU A 68 7.26 -5.88 4.51
N GLU A 69 7.77 -6.86 3.79
CA GLU A 69 8.57 -7.93 4.38
C GLU A 69 9.86 -7.37 4.97
N ALA A 70 10.56 -6.52 4.25
CA ALA A 70 11.80 -5.90 4.72
C ALA A 70 11.58 -5.04 5.96
N ALA A 71 10.43 -4.39 6.06
CA ALA A 71 10.07 -3.59 7.23
C ALA A 71 9.49 -4.43 8.37
N ASN A 72 9.35 -5.72 8.16
CA ASN A 72 8.78 -6.65 9.14
C ASN A 72 7.41 -6.19 9.66
N VAL A 73 6.52 -5.88 8.74
CA VAL A 73 5.16 -5.48 9.04
C VAL A 73 4.20 -6.20 8.10
N LYS A 74 3.08 -6.66 8.64
CA LYS A 74 2.05 -7.35 7.86
C LYS A 74 0.95 -6.39 7.47
N ASN A 75 0.44 -6.58 6.26
CA ASN A 75 -0.73 -5.86 5.79
C ASN A 75 -1.87 -6.83 5.55
N VAL A 76 -3.06 -6.45 6.00
CA VAL A 76 -4.31 -7.15 5.68
C VAL A 76 -5.16 -6.16 4.90
N SER A 77 -5.56 -6.53 3.68
CA SER A 77 -6.39 -5.69 2.82
C SER A 77 -7.78 -6.30 2.67
N LEU A 78 -8.78 -5.43 2.56
CA LEU A 78 -10.16 -5.89 2.33
C LEU A 78 -10.31 -6.48 0.94
N THR A 79 -9.60 -5.93 -0.05
CA THR A 79 -9.60 -6.44 -1.42
C THR A 79 -8.27 -6.14 -2.11
N ASN A 80 -8.14 -6.62 -3.34
CA ASN A 80 -6.91 -6.47 -4.13
C ASN A 80 -7.23 -6.36 -5.62
N LEU A 81 -6.23 -6.06 -6.43
CA LEU A 81 -6.40 -5.88 -7.87
C LEU A 81 -6.94 -7.14 -8.55
N ASP A 82 -6.48 -8.32 -8.16
CA ASP A 82 -6.90 -9.56 -8.78
C ASP A 82 -8.42 -9.75 -8.64
N VAL A 83 -8.95 -9.55 -7.46
CA VAL A 83 -10.39 -9.69 -7.20
C VAL A 83 -11.18 -8.61 -7.93
N ILE A 84 -10.74 -7.36 -7.88
CA ILE A 84 -11.45 -6.26 -8.54
C ILE A 84 -11.47 -6.45 -10.05
N ALA A 85 -10.37 -6.87 -10.65
CA ALA A 85 -10.30 -7.11 -12.09
C ALA A 85 -11.27 -8.24 -12.50
N GLU A 86 -11.34 -9.30 -11.72
CA GLU A 86 -12.23 -10.41 -11.97
C GLU A 86 -13.70 -10.00 -11.90
N VAL A 87 -14.07 -9.27 -10.85
CA VAL A 87 -15.44 -8.77 -10.69
C VAL A 87 -15.79 -7.77 -11.81
N ALA A 88 -14.87 -6.89 -12.17
CA ALA A 88 -15.09 -5.93 -13.24
C ALA A 88 -15.32 -6.61 -14.59
N ALA A 89 -14.61 -7.69 -14.86
CA ALA A 89 -14.84 -8.48 -16.08
C ALA A 89 -16.19 -9.19 -16.05
N ASP A 90 -16.54 -9.79 -14.91
CA ASP A 90 -17.83 -10.49 -14.75
C ASP A 90 -19.01 -9.54 -14.90
N GLU A 91 -18.87 -8.32 -14.47
CA GLU A 91 -19.93 -7.31 -14.56
C GLU A 91 -19.88 -6.47 -15.85
N GLY A 92 -18.94 -6.76 -16.73
CA GLY A 92 -18.88 -6.12 -18.04
C GLY A 92 -18.22 -4.75 -18.08
N TYR A 93 -17.56 -4.32 -17.02
CA TYR A 93 -16.82 -3.05 -17.02
C TYR A 93 -15.54 -3.13 -17.83
N ILE A 94 -14.92 -4.30 -17.87
CA ILE A 94 -13.75 -4.57 -18.69
C ILE A 94 -13.96 -5.92 -19.39
N LYS A 95 -13.12 -6.18 -20.41
CA LYS A 95 -13.17 -7.47 -21.10
C LYS A 95 -12.29 -8.47 -20.35
N PRO A 96 -12.64 -9.79 -20.41
CA PRO A 96 -11.80 -10.80 -19.77
C PRO A 96 -10.32 -10.75 -20.18
N GLU A 97 -10.03 -10.42 -21.44
CA GLU A 97 -8.65 -10.30 -21.90
C GLU A 97 -7.92 -9.11 -21.30
N ASP A 98 -8.63 -8.12 -20.79
CA ASP A 98 -8.02 -6.97 -20.13
C ASP A 98 -7.42 -7.32 -18.76
N ILE A 99 -7.89 -8.41 -18.16
CA ILE A 99 -7.32 -8.90 -16.89
C ILE A 99 -5.82 -9.17 -17.03
N ALA A 100 -5.43 -9.85 -18.13
CA ALA A 100 -4.01 -10.15 -18.38
C ALA A 100 -3.18 -8.87 -18.51
N LYS A 101 -3.74 -7.83 -19.12
CA LYS A 101 -3.07 -6.54 -19.24
C LYS A 101 -2.87 -5.87 -17.89
N LEU A 102 -3.88 -5.92 -17.04
CA LEU A 102 -3.79 -5.35 -15.69
C LEU A 102 -2.76 -6.08 -14.84
N ILE A 103 -2.70 -7.40 -14.92
CA ILE A 103 -1.72 -8.19 -14.20
C ILE A 103 -0.31 -7.88 -14.70
N LYS A 104 -0.14 -7.70 -16.00
CA LYS A 104 1.15 -7.31 -16.58
C LYS A 104 1.61 -5.95 -16.06
N PHE A 105 0.70 -4.98 -16.02
CA PHE A 105 0.97 -3.68 -15.43
C PHE A 105 1.38 -3.82 -13.95
N ARG A 106 0.60 -4.57 -13.17
CA ARG A 106 0.86 -4.77 -11.75
C ARG A 106 2.25 -5.36 -11.50
N ASN A 107 2.66 -6.32 -12.32
CA ASN A 107 3.93 -7.00 -12.14
C ASN A 107 5.13 -6.12 -12.47
N ASN A 108 4.95 -5.18 -13.40
CA ASN A 108 6.01 -4.21 -13.73
C ASN A 108 5.38 -2.92 -14.25
N PRO A 109 4.99 -2.00 -13.36
CA PRO A 109 4.30 -0.76 -13.79
C PRO A 109 5.15 0.17 -14.65
N SER A 110 6.47 -0.01 -14.65
CA SER A 110 7.36 0.79 -15.51
C SER A 110 7.37 0.31 -16.96
N ASP A 111 6.89 -0.89 -17.22
CA ASP A 111 6.85 -1.46 -18.56
C ASP A 111 5.50 -1.11 -19.20
N GLU A 112 5.54 -0.36 -20.29
CA GLU A 112 4.35 0.08 -21.00
C GLU A 112 3.86 -0.92 -22.07
N SER A 113 4.49 -2.07 -22.20
CA SER A 113 4.13 -3.05 -23.22
C SER A 113 2.72 -3.62 -23.10
N TRP A 114 2.11 -3.50 -21.91
CA TRP A 114 0.72 -3.92 -21.68
C TRP A 114 -0.26 -3.08 -22.51
N ILE A 115 0.09 -1.86 -22.89
CA ILE A 115 -0.79 -0.95 -23.62
C ILE A 115 -1.12 -1.48 -25.00
N GLY A 116 -0.13 -2.03 -25.68
CA GLY A 116 -0.30 -2.55 -27.03
C GLY A 116 -0.68 -4.01 -27.12
N ALA A 117 -0.89 -4.63 -25.98
CA ALA A 117 -1.17 -6.06 -25.94
C ALA A 117 -2.58 -6.42 -26.36
#